data_e52da577ad58200db86bd577d3ce8d9b
#
_entry.id   e52da577ad58200db86bd577d3ce8d9b
#
_cell.length_a   1.000
_cell.length_b   1.000
_cell.length_c   1.000
_cell.angle_alpha   90.00
_cell.angle_beta   90.00
_cell.angle_gamma   90.00
#
_symmetry.space_group_name_H-M   'P 1'
#
loop_
_entity.id
_entity.type
_entity.pdbx_description
1 polymer ?
#
loop_
_entity_poly.entity_id
_entity_poly.type
_entity_poly.pdbx_seq_one_letter_code
_entity_poly.pdbx_strand_id
1 'polypeptide(L)'
;MISMKKVNYAAIDIGSNAVRLLIKCVNEENAPELMSKVQLIRIPLRLGEDAFTVGVISTEKEKKLIRLMKAYKQLMKIYDVVDYRACATSAMRDARNGKDIVQQIVKKTGIRVEIIDGQEEAHIVYDNHIEQLFASGQNYLYVDVGGGSTEINLISNGELKNSRSYNIGTVRMLSGMVKEEEKEALRTDLIGLATEYTPISIIGSGGNINKLFRLADKKDKKASLLPIESLQDIYETLKALSTEQRIKQYKLKPDRADVIVP
;
A
#
# COMPACT_ATOMS: atom_id res chain seq x y z
N MET A 1 37.38 1.85 18.22
CA MET A 1 36.20 2.04 17.33
C MET A 1 35.17 1.03 17.77
N ILE A 2 34.10 1.46 18.40
CA ILE A 2 32.98 0.59 18.77
C ILE A 2 32.30 0.27 17.43
N SER A 3 32.29 -1.00 17.04
CA SER A 3 31.61 -1.46 15.82
C SER A 3 30.11 -1.28 16.04
N MET A 4 29.52 -0.29 15.38
CA MET A 4 28.06 -0.09 15.39
C MET A 4 27.38 -1.35 14.86
N LYS A 5 26.57 -1.99 15.68
CA LYS A 5 25.86 -3.21 15.31
C LYS A 5 24.68 -2.84 14.40
N LYS A 6 24.87 -3.02 13.11
CA LYS A 6 23.82 -2.84 12.10
C LYS A 6 23.03 -4.13 11.99
N VAL A 7 21.71 -4.03 12.07
CA VAL A 7 20.78 -5.17 12.04
C VAL A 7 19.74 -4.95 10.95
N ASN A 8 19.50 -5.99 10.14
CA ASN A 8 18.53 -5.93 9.06
C ASN A 8 17.22 -6.60 9.49
N TYR A 9 16.11 -5.88 9.27
CA TYR A 9 14.75 -6.36 9.43
C TYR A 9 14.03 -6.37 8.08
N ALA A 10 13.04 -7.24 7.93
CA ALA A 10 12.25 -7.29 6.70
C ALA A 10 10.75 -7.17 6.96
N ALA A 11 10.05 -6.59 5.97
CA ALA A 11 8.60 -6.62 5.87
C ALA A 11 8.19 -7.22 4.54
N ILE A 12 7.24 -8.15 4.56
CA ILE A 12 6.61 -8.71 3.36
C ILE A 12 5.15 -8.27 3.34
N ASP A 13 4.76 -7.58 2.27
CA ASP A 13 3.40 -7.14 2.00
C ASP A 13 2.84 -7.94 0.83
N ILE A 14 1.82 -8.78 1.09
CA ILE A 14 1.10 -9.56 0.07
C ILE A 14 -0.18 -8.82 -0.28
N GLY A 15 -0.04 -7.79 -1.11
CA GLY A 15 -1.14 -6.95 -1.55
C GLY A 15 -1.90 -7.51 -2.77
N SER A 16 -3.05 -6.90 -3.07
CA SER A 16 -3.93 -7.32 -4.18
C SER A 16 -3.33 -7.12 -5.56
N ASN A 17 -2.51 -6.09 -5.78
CA ASN A 17 -1.83 -5.84 -7.06
C ASN A 17 -0.44 -6.47 -7.10
N ALA A 18 0.34 -6.30 -6.04
CA ALA A 18 1.73 -6.72 -6.01
C ALA A 18 2.13 -7.23 -4.63
N VAL A 19 3.13 -8.10 -4.62
CA VAL A 19 3.79 -8.56 -3.40
C VAL A 19 5.12 -7.83 -3.27
N ARG A 20 5.43 -7.34 -2.06
CA ARG A 20 6.63 -6.56 -1.79
C ARG A 20 7.47 -7.22 -0.69
N LEU A 21 8.78 -7.11 -0.83
CA LEU A 21 9.75 -7.34 0.23
C LEU A 21 10.51 -6.04 0.45
N LEU A 22 10.44 -5.50 1.64
CA LEU A 22 11.24 -4.35 2.10
C LEU A 22 12.25 -4.86 3.12
N ILE A 23 13.53 -4.53 2.93
CA ILE A 23 14.58 -4.76 3.92
C ILE A 23 15.10 -3.41 4.36
N LYS A 24 15.10 -3.16 5.67
CA LYS A 24 15.66 -1.97 6.30
C LYS A 24 16.78 -2.35 7.27
N CYS A 25 17.80 -1.51 7.33
CA CYS A 25 18.86 -1.60 8.31
C CYS A 25 18.60 -0.61 9.44
N VAL A 26 18.68 -1.10 10.66
CA VAL A 26 18.56 -0.31 11.89
C VAL A 26 19.94 -0.24 12.55
N ASN A 27 20.31 0.93 13.06
CA ASN A 27 21.45 1.08 13.93
C ASN A 27 20.94 1.07 15.38
N GLU A 28 21.21 -0.01 16.12
CA GLU A 28 20.65 -0.22 17.47
C GLU A 28 21.10 0.84 18.50
N GLU A 29 22.19 1.56 18.24
CA GLU A 29 22.72 2.56 19.17
C GLU A 29 22.16 3.98 19.01
N ASN A 30 21.54 4.26 17.88
CA ASN A 30 20.92 5.55 17.58
C ASN A 30 19.46 5.33 17.21
N ALA A 31 18.58 5.76 18.08
CA ALA A 31 17.12 5.84 17.94
C ALA A 31 16.46 5.37 16.58
N PRO A 32 15.20 4.91 16.60
CA PRO A 32 14.47 4.39 15.41
C PRO A 32 14.49 5.31 14.19
N GLU A 33 14.84 6.55 14.33
CA GLU A 33 14.92 7.60 13.29
C GLU A 33 15.93 7.32 12.16
N LEU A 34 16.84 6.35 12.35
CA LEU A 34 17.89 6.04 11.38
C LEU A 34 17.70 4.70 10.63
N MET A 35 16.45 4.31 10.38
CA MET A 35 16.18 3.17 9.52
C MET A 35 16.50 3.48 8.05
N SER A 36 17.58 2.93 7.54
CA SER A 36 17.93 3.05 6.12
C SER A 36 17.34 1.91 5.29
N LYS A 37 16.79 2.25 4.12
CA LYS A 37 16.31 1.25 3.17
C LYS A 37 17.49 0.55 2.51
N VAL A 38 17.60 -0.78 2.69
CA VAL A 38 18.59 -1.64 2.04
C VAL A 38 18.07 -2.12 0.70
N GLN A 39 16.86 -2.70 0.67
CA GLN A 39 16.29 -3.26 -0.54
C GLN A 39 14.77 -3.14 -0.56
N LEU A 40 14.20 -2.93 -1.75
CA LEU A 40 12.76 -3.00 -2.00
C LEU A 40 12.51 -3.76 -3.31
N ILE A 41 11.86 -4.90 -3.21
CA ILE A 41 11.49 -5.74 -4.34
C ILE A 41 9.97 -5.76 -4.45
N ARG A 42 9.43 -5.49 -5.63
CA ARG A 42 8.01 -5.50 -5.92
C ARG A 42 7.72 -6.38 -7.12
N ILE A 43 6.88 -7.39 -6.95
CA ILE A 43 6.47 -8.33 -8.00
C ILE A 43 4.95 -8.26 -8.17
N PRO A 44 4.44 -7.90 -9.36
CA PRO A 44 3.00 -7.80 -9.61
C PRO A 44 2.42 -9.19 -9.89
N LEU A 45 1.81 -9.80 -8.88
CA LEU A 45 1.10 -11.08 -9.01
C LEU A 45 -0.39 -10.91 -9.29
N ARG A 46 -0.95 -9.71 -9.01
CA ARG A 46 -2.35 -9.35 -9.26
C ARG A 46 -3.34 -10.36 -8.66
N LEU A 47 -3.10 -10.75 -7.40
CA LEU A 47 -3.96 -11.70 -6.69
C LEU A 47 -5.41 -11.22 -6.62
N GLY A 48 -5.61 -9.90 -6.54
CA GLY A 48 -6.94 -9.28 -6.48
C GLY A 48 -7.80 -9.52 -7.71
N GLU A 49 -7.22 -9.73 -8.91
CA GLU A 49 -8.01 -10.07 -10.09
C GLU A 49 -8.83 -11.33 -9.86
N ASP A 50 -8.21 -12.39 -9.36
CA ASP A 50 -8.89 -13.66 -9.10
C ASP A 50 -9.79 -13.54 -7.85
N ALA A 51 -9.26 -12.98 -6.77
CA ALA A 51 -9.96 -12.89 -5.49
C ALA A 51 -11.27 -12.09 -5.61
N PHE A 52 -11.26 -10.97 -6.33
CA PHE A 52 -12.44 -10.10 -6.42
C PHE A 52 -13.45 -10.55 -7.47
N THR A 53 -13.02 -11.19 -8.58
CA THR A 53 -13.94 -11.63 -9.63
C THR A 53 -14.49 -13.03 -9.37
N VAL A 54 -13.61 -14.00 -9.07
CA VAL A 54 -13.97 -15.42 -8.91
C VAL A 54 -14.13 -15.81 -7.44
N GLY A 55 -13.54 -15.05 -6.52
CA GLY A 55 -13.52 -15.33 -5.09
C GLY A 55 -12.55 -16.44 -4.69
N VAL A 56 -11.65 -16.85 -5.60
CA VAL A 56 -10.64 -17.90 -5.37
C VAL A 56 -9.38 -17.54 -6.13
N ILE A 57 -8.24 -17.51 -5.47
CA ILE A 57 -6.94 -17.34 -6.13
C ILE A 57 -6.61 -18.60 -6.92
N SER A 58 -6.28 -18.46 -8.20
CA SER A 58 -5.98 -19.59 -9.08
C SER A 58 -4.73 -20.36 -8.65
N THR A 59 -4.72 -21.65 -8.95
CA THR A 59 -3.57 -22.53 -8.68
C THR A 59 -2.27 -22.01 -9.33
N GLU A 60 -2.39 -21.33 -10.48
CA GLU A 60 -1.23 -20.73 -11.14
C GLU A 60 -0.63 -19.60 -10.29
N LYS A 61 -1.48 -18.66 -9.81
CA LYS A 61 -1.03 -17.54 -8.95
C LYS A 61 -0.56 -18.03 -7.59
N GLU A 62 -1.21 -19.05 -7.01
CA GLU A 62 -0.72 -19.71 -5.79
C GLU A 62 0.69 -20.26 -5.97
N LYS A 63 0.94 -21.03 -7.05
CA LYS A 63 2.28 -21.55 -7.35
C LYS A 63 3.32 -20.43 -7.53
N LYS A 64 2.95 -19.33 -8.22
CA LYS A 64 3.83 -18.17 -8.37
C LYS A 64 4.13 -17.51 -7.03
N LEU A 65 3.12 -17.33 -6.17
CA LEU A 65 3.27 -16.76 -4.84
C LEU A 65 4.20 -17.59 -3.97
N ILE A 66 4.04 -18.92 -3.94
CA ILE A 66 4.91 -19.81 -3.19
C ILE A 66 6.37 -19.74 -3.70
N ARG A 67 6.58 -19.70 -5.02
CA ARG A 67 7.92 -19.51 -5.59
C ARG A 67 8.53 -18.18 -5.18
N LEU A 68 7.73 -17.13 -5.18
CA LEU A 68 8.16 -15.79 -4.75
C LEU A 68 8.56 -15.78 -3.27
N MET A 69 7.77 -16.42 -2.39
CA MET A 69 8.11 -16.55 -0.97
C MET A 69 9.41 -17.32 -0.75
N LYS A 70 9.69 -18.36 -1.55
CA LYS A 70 11.00 -19.05 -1.52
C LYS A 70 12.13 -18.11 -1.89
N ALA A 71 11.95 -17.29 -2.94
CA ALA A 71 12.94 -16.30 -3.36
C ALA A 71 13.17 -15.24 -2.27
N TYR A 72 12.10 -14.73 -1.65
CA TYR A 72 12.20 -13.77 -0.55
C TYR A 72 12.92 -14.36 0.67
N LYS A 73 12.68 -15.62 0.99
CA LYS A 73 13.44 -16.31 2.04
C LYS A 73 14.95 -16.35 1.76
N GLN A 74 15.36 -16.58 0.52
CA GLN A 74 16.78 -16.56 0.16
C GLN A 74 17.35 -15.13 0.22
N LEU A 75 16.61 -14.14 -0.24
CA LEU A 75 17.03 -12.74 -0.12
C LEU A 75 17.19 -12.32 1.34
N MET A 76 16.24 -12.64 2.21
CA MET A 76 16.36 -12.36 3.65
C MET A 76 17.63 -13.02 4.25
N LYS A 77 17.98 -14.23 3.82
CA LYS A 77 19.24 -14.88 4.24
C LYS A 77 20.48 -14.16 3.70
N ILE A 78 20.49 -13.76 2.42
CA ILE A 78 21.62 -13.03 1.80
C ILE A 78 21.89 -11.71 2.52
N TYR A 79 20.83 -11.06 3.00
CA TYR A 79 20.95 -9.79 3.72
C TYR A 79 21.01 -9.95 5.25
N ASP A 80 21.23 -11.14 5.77
CA ASP A 80 21.34 -11.44 7.22
C ASP A 80 20.18 -10.82 8.01
N VAL A 81 18.95 -10.94 7.50
CA VAL A 81 17.75 -10.45 8.17
C VAL A 81 17.52 -11.26 9.44
N VAL A 82 17.47 -10.58 10.59
CA VAL A 82 17.32 -11.22 11.92
C VAL A 82 15.87 -11.53 12.25
N ASP A 83 14.93 -10.69 11.80
CA ASP A 83 13.50 -10.89 12.02
C ASP A 83 12.69 -10.23 10.91
N TYR A 84 11.45 -10.71 10.73
CA TYR A 84 10.55 -10.18 9.69
C TYR A 84 9.09 -10.25 10.13
N ARG A 85 8.28 -9.38 9.56
CA ARG A 85 6.81 -9.50 9.56
C ARG A 85 6.30 -9.69 8.14
N ALA A 86 5.33 -10.58 7.94
CA ALA A 86 4.71 -10.83 6.64
C ALA A 86 3.18 -10.75 6.77
N CYS A 87 2.59 -9.77 6.12
CA CYS A 87 1.15 -9.53 6.13
C CYS A 87 0.55 -9.75 4.75
N ALA A 88 -0.65 -10.33 4.74
CA ALA A 88 -1.50 -10.44 3.55
C ALA A 88 -2.79 -9.68 3.78
N THR A 89 -3.21 -8.90 2.77
CA THR A 89 -4.31 -7.95 2.89
C THR A 89 -5.56 -8.38 2.10
N SER A 90 -6.30 -7.45 1.56
CA SER A 90 -7.64 -7.62 1.00
C SER A 90 -7.82 -8.79 0.03
N ALA A 91 -6.89 -9.04 -0.92
CA ALA A 91 -7.04 -10.18 -1.85
C ALA A 91 -6.99 -11.53 -1.14
N MET A 92 -6.08 -11.70 -0.17
CA MET A 92 -5.97 -12.94 0.59
C MET A 92 -7.11 -13.10 1.59
N ARG A 93 -7.57 -11.98 2.17
CA ARG A 93 -8.69 -11.93 3.10
C ARG A 93 -10.01 -12.33 2.42
N ASP A 94 -10.25 -11.85 1.20
CA ASP A 94 -11.50 -12.08 0.48
C ASP A 94 -11.54 -13.43 -0.26
N ALA A 95 -10.40 -14.00 -0.59
CA ALA A 95 -10.34 -15.28 -1.29
C ALA A 95 -10.74 -16.45 -0.37
N ARG A 96 -11.69 -17.29 -0.83
CA ARG A 96 -12.13 -18.48 -0.09
C ARG A 96 -10.99 -19.45 0.25
N ASN A 97 -9.96 -19.50 -0.59
CA ASN A 97 -8.76 -20.36 -0.38
C ASN A 97 -7.57 -19.59 0.23
N GLY A 98 -7.78 -18.35 0.70
CA GLY A 98 -6.68 -17.51 1.21
C GLY A 98 -5.97 -18.14 2.41
N LYS A 99 -6.72 -18.69 3.38
CA LYS A 99 -6.16 -19.37 4.56
C LYS A 99 -5.35 -20.61 4.17
N ASP A 100 -5.83 -21.41 3.20
CA ASP A 100 -5.14 -22.61 2.72
C ASP A 100 -3.82 -22.24 2.04
N ILE A 101 -3.82 -21.15 1.23
CA ILE A 101 -2.61 -20.64 0.59
C ILE A 101 -1.58 -20.22 1.64
N VAL A 102 -1.99 -19.53 2.70
CA VAL A 102 -1.10 -19.14 3.80
C VAL A 102 -0.49 -20.39 4.46
N GLN A 103 -1.29 -21.40 4.75
CA GLN A 103 -0.78 -22.68 5.29
C GLN A 103 0.23 -23.35 4.34
N GLN A 104 -0.02 -23.33 3.03
CA GLN A 104 0.92 -23.84 2.03
C GLN A 104 2.23 -23.05 1.99
N ILE A 105 2.16 -21.70 2.15
CA ILE A 105 3.35 -20.86 2.25
C ILE A 105 4.18 -21.26 3.46
N VAL A 106 3.57 -21.37 4.64
CA VAL A 106 4.26 -21.78 5.87
C VAL A 106 4.90 -23.16 5.68
N LYS A 107 4.13 -24.14 5.21
CA LYS A 107 4.61 -25.53 5.01
C LYS A 107 5.79 -25.62 4.04
N LYS A 108 5.75 -24.87 2.93
CA LYS A 108 6.74 -24.97 1.83
C LYS A 108 7.93 -24.05 1.98
N THR A 109 7.82 -23.00 2.80
CA THR A 109 8.85 -21.95 2.90
C THR A 109 9.30 -21.68 4.33
N GLY A 110 8.48 -21.98 5.33
CA GLY A 110 8.67 -21.61 6.72
C GLY A 110 8.39 -20.12 7.01
N ILE A 111 7.98 -19.34 6.03
CA ILE A 111 7.57 -17.93 6.24
C ILE A 111 6.17 -17.93 6.85
N ARG A 112 6.04 -17.35 8.05
CA ARG A 112 4.74 -17.11 8.69
C ARG A 112 4.11 -15.88 8.07
N VAL A 113 2.88 -16.01 7.61
CA VAL A 113 2.09 -14.92 7.01
C VAL A 113 0.83 -14.75 7.83
N GLU A 114 0.53 -13.50 8.19
CA GLU A 114 -0.69 -13.10 8.88
C GLU A 114 -1.66 -12.52 7.85
N ILE A 115 -2.93 -12.94 7.87
CA ILE A 115 -3.99 -12.24 7.12
C ILE A 115 -4.54 -11.19 8.07
N ILE A 116 -4.24 -9.92 7.80
CA ILE A 116 -4.67 -8.80 8.63
C ILE A 116 -6.02 -8.26 8.15
N ASP A 117 -6.80 -7.72 9.06
CA ASP A 117 -8.03 -7.01 8.71
C ASP A 117 -7.75 -5.56 8.26
N GLY A 118 -8.79 -4.85 7.81
CA GLY A 118 -8.64 -3.50 7.29
C GLY A 118 -8.30 -2.47 8.38
N GLN A 119 -8.72 -2.71 9.62
CA GLN A 119 -8.40 -1.80 10.73
C GLN A 119 -6.93 -1.93 11.13
N GLU A 120 -6.42 -3.15 11.20
CA GLU A 120 -5.00 -3.39 11.47
C GLU A 120 -4.13 -2.83 10.33
N GLU A 121 -4.57 -3.00 9.06
CA GLU A 121 -3.90 -2.41 7.91
C GLU A 121 -3.81 -0.87 8.04
N ALA A 122 -4.91 -0.21 8.40
CA ALA A 122 -4.96 1.24 8.64
C ALA A 122 -4.08 1.67 9.83
N HIS A 123 -4.03 0.89 10.90
CA HIS A 123 -3.15 1.16 12.04
C HIS A 123 -1.66 1.04 11.70
N ILE A 124 -1.26 0.02 10.95
CA ILE A 124 0.13 -0.12 10.49
C ILE A 124 0.56 1.08 9.65
N VAL A 125 -0.34 1.60 8.81
CA VAL A 125 -0.09 2.79 8.01
C VAL A 125 0.07 4.02 8.90
N TYR A 126 -0.76 4.17 9.92
CA TYR A 126 -0.70 5.26 10.90
C TYR A 126 0.64 5.22 11.67
N ASP A 127 1.02 4.10 12.26
CA ASP A 127 2.23 3.95 13.07
C ASP A 127 3.52 4.31 12.32
N ASN A 128 3.55 4.11 10.99
CA ASN A 128 4.72 4.43 10.17
C ASN A 128 4.91 5.94 9.88
N HIS A 129 3.93 6.79 10.15
CA HIS A 129 3.94 8.21 9.71
C HIS A 129 3.67 9.20 10.83
N ILE A 130 3.35 8.73 12.03
CA ILE A 130 3.01 9.54 13.20
C ILE A 130 4.07 10.59 13.53
N GLU A 131 5.34 10.21 13.51
CA GLU A 131 6.44 11.09 13.97
C GLU A 131 6.55 12.39 13.16
N GLN A 132 6.07 12.40 11.92
CA GLN A 132 6.13 13.55 11.02
C GLN A 132 4.92 14.49 11.13
N LEU A 133 3.87 14.12 11.86
CA LEU A 133 2.56 14.79 11.86
C LEU A 133 2.21 15.51 13.18
N PHE A 134 3.17 15.65 14.10
CA PHE A 134 2.95 16.25 15.42
C PHE A 134 2.84 17.79 15.45
N ALA A 135 2.62 18.45 14.31
CA ALA A 135 2.35 19.89 14.35
C ALA A 135 1.02 20.13 15.07
N SER A 136 1.05 20.69 16.28
CA SER A 136 -0.13 21.03 17.07
C SER A 136 -1.02 22.01 16.31
N GLY A 137 -2.34 21.78 16.35
CA GLY A 137 -3.34 22.65 15.74
C GLY A 137 -3.64 22.36 14.27
N GLN A 138 -3.12 21.29 13.68
CA GLN A 138 -3.42 20.90 12.30
C GLN A 138 -4.18 19.58 12.22
N ASN A 139 -5.04 19.47 11.21
CA ASN A 139 -5.78 18.26 10.89
C ASN A 139 -5.23 17.66 9.59
N TYR A 140 -4.95 16.36 9.62
CA TYR A 140 -4.45 15.62 8.48
C TYR A 140 -5.37 14.45 8.17
N LEU A 141 -5.73 14.31 6.90
CA LEU A 141 -6.39 13.13 6.38
C LEU A 141 -5.37 12.30 5.63
N TYR A 142 -4.95 11.19 6.23
CA TYR A 142 -4.06 10.24 5.58
C TYR A 142 -4.87 9.26 4.75
N VAL A 143 -4.55 9.15 3.45
CA VAL A 143 -5.27 8.32 2.48
C VAL A 143 -4.28 7.39 1.80
N ASP A 144 -4.42 6.08 2.03
CA ASP A 144 -3.65 5.04 1.33
C ASP A 144 -4.55 4.26 0.38
N VAL A 145 -4.32 4.40 -0.92
CA VAL A 145 -5.08 3.71 -1.95
C VAL A 145 -4.34 2.47 -2.39
N GLY A 146 -4.83 1.33 -1.92
CA GLY A 146 -4.34 0.00 -2.27
C GLY A 146 -4.96 -0.57 -3.54
N GLY A 147 -4.67 -1.85 -3.81
CA GLY A 147 -5.29 -2.57 -4.93
C GLY A 147 -6.70 -3.06 -4.64
N GLY A 148 -7.02 -3.36 -3.40
CA GLY A 148 -8.31 -3.93 -3.00
C GLY A 148 -9.08 -3.13 -1.98
N SER A 149 -8.42 -2.23 -1.25
CA SER A 149 -9.00 -1.36 -0.23
C SER A 149 -8.39 0.03 -0.27
N THR A 150 -9.00 0.95 0.44
CA THR A 150 -8.50 2.30 0.72
C THR A 150 -8.61 2.55 2.22
N GLU A 151 -7.51 2.88 2.85
CA GLU A 151 -7.42 3.19 4.26
C GLU A 151 -7.44 4.72 4.45
N ILE A 152 -8.27 5.18 5.38
CA ILE A 152 -8.41 6.60 5.73
C ILE A 152 -8.20 6.75 7.23
N ASN A 153 -7.23 7.60 7.60
CA ASN A 153 -6.92 7.95 8.97
C ASN A 153 -7.02 9.47 9.15
N LEU A 154 -7.88 9.94 10.05
CA LEU A 154 -7.89 11.34 10.45
C LEU A 154 -7.03 11.50 11.69
N ILE A 155 -6.07 12.42 11.59
CA ILE A 155 -5.19 12.81 12.68
C ILE A 155 -5.47 14.28 12.99
N SER A 156 -5.83 14.57 14.24
CA SER A 156 -6.07 15.94 14.71
C SER A 156 -5.26 16.15 15.99
N ASN A 157 -4.50 17.25 16.03
CA ASN A 157 -3.62 17.57 17.16
C ASN A 157 -2.64 16.42 17.53
N GLY A 158 -2.16 15.68 16.54
CA GLY A 158 -1.24 14.55 16.75
C GLY A 158 -1.92 13.25 17.23
N GLU A 159 -3.25 13.22 17.37
CA GLU A 159 -3.99 12.04 17.80
C GLU A 159 -4.84 11.46 16.66
N LEU A 160 -4.89 10.14 16.58
CA LEU A 160 -5.78 9.43 15.67
C LEU A 160 -7.23 9.57 16.13
N LYS A 161 -8.04 10.32 15.38
CA LYS A 161 -9.46 10.55 15.68
C LYS A 161 -10.41 9.60 14.97
N ASN A 162 -10.04 9.18 13.76
CA ASN A 162 -10.81 8.23 12.98
C ASN A 162 -9.87 7.35 12.16
N SER A 163 -10.18 6.07 12.05
CA SER A 163 -9.47 5.10 11.23
C SER A 163 -10.45 4.12 10.60
N ARG A 164 -10.49 4.06 9.28
CA ARG A 164 -11.40 3.17 8.55
C ARG A 164 -10.79 2.67 7.26
N SER A 165 -11.09 1.42 6.92
CA SER A 165 -10.78 0.79 5.64
C SER A 165 -12.08 0.56 4.85
N TYR A 166 -12.04 0.91 3.56
CA TYR A 166 -13.14 0.72 2.61
C TYR A 166 -12.74 -0.30 1.56
N ASN A 167 -13.65 -1.17 1.14
CA ASN A 167 -13.41 -2.13 0.07
C ASN A 167 -13.41 -1.46 -1.32
N ILE A 168 -12.68 -0.36 -1.44
CA ILE A 168 -12.45 0.43 -2.64
C ILE A 168 -10.96 0.43 -2.92
N GLY A 169 -10.54 -0.24 -3.98
CA GLY A 169 -9.14 -0.31 -4.37
C GLY A 169 -9.01 -0.39 -5.88
N THR A 170 -7.87 -0.03 -6.42
CA THR A 170 -7.71 0.17 -7.87
C THR A 170 -7.90 -1.11 -8.69
N VAL A 171 -7.52 -2.28 -8.19
CA VAL A 171 -7.76 -3.57 -8.85
C VAL A 171 -9.23 -3.95 -8.71
N ARG A 172 -9.83 -3.71 -7.52
CA ARG A 172 -11.26 -3.97 -7.30
C ARG A 172 -12.14 -3.08 -8.19
N MET A 173 -11.78 -1.81 -8.36
CA MET A 173 -12.46 -0.88 -9.27
C MET A 173 -12.33 -1.34 -10.73
N LEU A 174 -11.12 -1.70 -11.16
CA LEU A 174 -10.86 -2.20 -12.50
C LEU A 174 -11.67 -3.47 -12.82
N SER A 175 -11.91 -4.30 -11.82
CA SER A 175 -12.72 -5.52 -11.93
C SER A 175 -14.23 -5.27 -11.83
N GLY A 176 -14.69 -4.03 -11.64
CA GLY A 176 -16.11 -3.69 -11.45
C GLY A 176 -16.74 -4.22 -10.16
N MET A 177 -15.92 -4.54 -9.16
CA MET A 177 -16.34 -5.25 -7.93
C MET A 177 -16.42 -4.33 -6.70
N VAL A 178 -16.43 -3.03 -6.89
CA VAL A 178 -16.73 -2.06 -5.83
C VAL A 178 -18.24 -1.90 -5.70
N LYS A 179 -18.77 -2.16 -4.52
CA LYS A 179 -20.19 -1.99 -4.22
C LYS A 179 -20.53 -0.51 -4.06
N GLU A 180 -21.74 -0.12 -4.45
CA GLU A 180 -22.19 1.27 -4.33
C GLU A 180 -22.28 1.71 -2.86
N GLU A 181 -22.66 0.80 -1.97
CA GLU A 181 -22.73 1.06 -0.52
C GLU A 181 -21.38 1.46 0.07
N GLU A 182 -20.27 0.89 -0.44
CA GLU A 182 -18.91 1.27 0.00
C GLU A 182 -18.56 2.69 -0.44
N LYS A 183 -18.97 3.10 -1.65
CA LYS A 183 -18.73 4.46 -2.16
C LYS A 183 -19.54 5.49 -1.38
N GLU A 184 -20.81 5.19 -1.10
CA GLU A 184 -21.67 6.06 -0.31
C GLU A 184 -21.19 6.15 1.15
N ALA A 185 -20.74 5.06 1.74
CA ALA A 185 -20.13 5.08 3.07
C ALA A 185 -18.88 5.97 3.12
N LEU A 186 -17.96 5.79 2.15
CA LEU A 186 -16.77 6.64 2.03
C LEU A 186 -17.14 8.11 1.88
N ARG A 187 -18.09 8.43 1.00
CA ARG A 187 -18.55 9.80 0.76
C ARG A 187 -19.16 10.44 2.02
N THR A 188 -20.03 9.72 2.71
CA THR A 188 -20.69 10.18 3.93
C THR A 188 -19.65 10.48 5.01
N ASP A 189 -18.72 9.57 5.22
CA ASP A 189 -17.67 9.76 6.23
C ASP A 189 -16.77 10.94 5.90
N LEU A 190 -16.33 11.10 4.63
CA LEU A 190 -15.51 12.23 4.22
C LEU A 190 -16.22 13.58 4.40
N ILE A 191 -17.53 13.65 4.12
CA ILE A 191 -18.31 14.88 4.35
C ILE A 191 -18.39 15.16 5.85
N GLY A 192 -18.65 14.16 6.69
CA GLY A 192 -18.67 14.29 8.14
C GLY A 192 -17.36 14.82 8.70
N LEU A 193 -16.23 14.18 8.29
CA LEU A 193 -14.89 14.60 8.71
C LEU A 193 -14.57 16.03 8.24
N ALA A 194 -14.92 16.39 7.00
CA ALA A 194 -14.70 17.73 6.49
C ALA A 194 -15.53 18.79 7.25
N THR A 195 -16.74 18.46 7.66
CA THR A 195 -17.59 19.37 8.42
C THR A 195 -17.04 19.64 9.83
N GLU A 196 -16.48 18.61 10.48
CA GLU A 196 -16.01 18.71 11.87
C GLU A 196 -14.57 19.25 11.98
N TYR A 197 -13.69 18.92 11.02
CA TYR A 197 -12.24 19.14 11.14
C TYR A 197 -11.63 20.11 10.12
N THR A 198 -12.43 20.87 9.37
CA THR A 198 -11.86 21.86 8.42
C THR A 198 -11.10 22.98 9.16
N PRO A 199 -9.90 23.40 8.70
CA PRO A 199 -9.21 22.95 7.49
C PRO A 199 -8.46 21.61 7.67
N ILE A 200 -8.43 20.80 6.60
CA ILE A 200 -7.75 19.49 6.58
C ILE A 200 -6.69 19.48 5.48
N SER A 201 -5.48 19.05 5.81
CA SER A 201 -4.43 18.72 4.84
C SER A 201 -4.48 17.24 4.47
N ILE A 202 -4.46 16.91 3.18
CA ILE A 202 -4.51 15.52 2.72
C ILE A 202 -3.10 14.99 2.49
N ILE A 203 -2.81 13.81 3.03
CA ILE A 203 -1.56 13.08 2.83
C ILE A 203 -1.89 11.81 2.05
N GLY A 204 -1.50 11.79 0.78
CA GLY A 204 -1.69 10.62 -0.08
C GLY A 204 -0.53 9.63 0.02
N SER A 205 -0.83 8.36 0.23
CA SER A 205 0.12 7.25 0.23
C SER A 205 -0.18 6.25 -0.88
N GLY A 206 0.78 5.38 -1.13
CA GLY A 206 0.63 4.32 -2.11
C GLY A 206 1.33 4.58 -3.45
N GLY A 207 1.32 3.55 -4.25
CA GLY A 207 2.09 3.56 -5.50
C GLY A 207 1.53 4.45 -6.59
N ASN A 208 0.20 4.69 -6.61
CA ASN A 208 -0.44 5.51 -7.64
C ASN A 208 -0.22 6.99 -7.38
N ILE A 209 -0.52 7.49 -6.18
CA ILE A 209 -0.29 8.91 -5.86
C ILE A 209 1.18 9.31 -6.02
N ASN A 210 2.12 8.45 -5.60
CA ASN A 210 3.55 8.67 -5.82
C ASN A 210 3.92 8.75 -7.31
N LYS A 211 3.23 8.00 -8.17
CA LYS A 211 3.45 8.07 -9.63
C LYS A 211 2.80 9.33 -10.22
N LEU A 212 1.60 9.67 -9.80
CA LEU A 212 0.90 10.90 -10.22
C LEU A 212 1.71 12.14 -9.83
N PHE A 213 2.23 12.19 -8.60
CA PHE A 213 3.15 13.26 -8.17
C PHE A 213 4.35 13.40 -9.11
N ARG A 214 4.97 12.29 -9.56
CA ARG A 214 6.11 12.34 -10.48
C ARG A 214 5.72 12.84 -11.86
N LEU A 215 4.50 12.54 -12.32
CA LEU A 215 4.01 12.89 -13.65
C LEU A 215 3.44 14.30 -13.72
N ALA A 216 2.88 14.83 -12.64
CA ALA A 216 2.29 16.16 -12.60
C ALA A 216 3.33 17.24 -12.91
N ASP A 217 2.95 18.24 -13.70
CA ASP A 217 3.84 19.32 -14.12
C ASP A 217 4.10 20.30 -12.98
N LYS A 218 3.03 20.77 -12.32
CA LYS A 218 3.11 21.71 -11.20
C LYS A 218 3.12 20.96 -9.88
N LYS A 219 4.24 21.01 -9.17
CA LYS A 219 4.45 20.38 -7.86
C LYS A 219 5.62 21.01 -7.13
N ASP A 220 5.58 21.03 -5.82
CA ASP A 220 6.76 21.34 -5.01
C ASP A 220 7.47 20.02 -4.59
N LYS A 221 8.63 19.79 -5.20
CA LYS A 221 9.44 18.59 -4.91
C LYS A 221 10.10 18.64 -3.53
N LYS A 222 10.42 19.84 -3.01
CA LYS A 222 11.07 19.98 -1.71
C LYS A 222 10.09 19.74 -0.57
N ALA A 223 8.90 20.33 -0.67
CA ALA A 223 7.85 20.15 0.31
C ALA A 223 6.99 18.90 0.05
N SER A 224 7.23 18.16 -1.05
CA SER A 224 6.40 17.02 -1.48
C SER A 224 4.92 17.37 -1.64
N LEU A 225 4.63 18.61 -2.06
CA LEU A 225 3.27 19.11 -2.24
C LEU A 225 2.81 18.98 -3.70
N LEU A 226 1.57 18.51 -3.88
CA LEU A 226 0.88 18.40 -5.15
C LEU A 226 -0.42 19.20 -5.06
N PRO A 227 -0.55 20.33 -5.79
CA PRO A 227 -1.80 21.07 -5.86
C PRO A 227 -2.94 20.18 -6.38
N ILE A 228 -4.14 20.34 -5.83
CA ILE A 228 -5.32 19.52 -6.21
C ILE A 228 -5.63 19.68 -7.69
N GLU A 229 -5.52 20.91 -8.22
CA GLU A 229 -5.71 21.20 -9.64
C GLU A 229 -4.73 20.40 -10.52
N SER A 230 -3.46 20.30 -10.10
CA SER A 230 -2.46 19.51 -10.84
C SER A 230 -2.71 18.00 -10.76
N LEU A 231 -3.25 17.53 -9.65
CA LEU A 231 -3.70 16.13 -9.54
C LEU A 231 -4.88 15.87 -10.48
N GLN A 232 -5.83 16.81 -10.56
CA GLN A 232 -6.99 16.73 -11.43
C GLN A 232 -6.58 16.77 -12.91
N ASP A 233 -5.70 17.69 -13.30
CA ASP A 233 -5.19 17.81 -14.66
C ASP A 233 -4.52 16.52 -15.15
N ILE A 234 -3.62 15.96 -14.33
CA ILE A 234 -2.94 14.71 -14.70
C ILE A 234 -3.90 13.51 -14.72
N TYR A 235 -4.91 13.48 -13.82
CA TYR A 235 -5.95 12.46 -13.82
C TYR A 235 -6.77 12.50 -15.12
N GLU A 236 -7.31 13.66 -15.51
CA GLU A 236 -8.10 13.81 -16.75
C GLU A 236 -7.26 13.49 -17.99
N THR A 237 -5.99 13.89 -18.00
CA THR A 237 -5.04 13.53 -19.07
C THR A 237 -4.88 12.02 -19.19
N LEU A 238 -4.63 11.36 -18.08
CA LEU A 238 -4.45 9.88 -18.09
C LEU A 238 -5.76 9.15 -18.40
N LYS A 239 -6.90 9.65 -17.93
CA LYS A 239 -8.23 9.08 -18.17
C LYS A 239 -8.60 9.09 -19.66
N ALA A 240 -8.23 10.15 -20.38
CA ALA A 240 -8.46 10.27 -21.82
C ALA A 240 -7.63 9.28 -22.68
N LEU A 241 -6.61 8.65 -22.11
CA LEU A 241 -5.70 7.75 -22.82
C LEU A 241 -6.05 6.27 -22.60
N SER A 242 -5.84 5.45 -23.62
CA SER A 242 -5.87 3.98 -23.47
C SER A 242 -4.69 3.50 -22.60
N THR A 243 -4.78 2.28 -22.08
CA THR A 243 -3.69 1.67 -21.31
C THR A 243 -2.38 1.62 -22.11
N GLU A 244 -2.44 1.29 -23.39
CA GLU A 244 -1.27 1.24 -24.28
C GLU A 244 -0.67 2.63 -24.49
N GLN A 245 -1.52 3.66 -24.66
CA GLN A 245 -1.06 5.04 -24.78
C GLN A 245 -0.37 5.51 -23.49
N ARG A 246 -0.92 5.16 -22.30
CA ARG A 246 -0.28 5.45 -21.00
C ARG A 246 1.09 4.78 -20.87
N ILE A 247 1.22 3.52 -21.32
CA ILE A 247 2.51 2.81 -21.34
C ILE A 247 3.50 3.55 -22.24
N LYS A 248 3.09 3.87 -23.47
CA LYS A 248 3.97 4.47 -24.48
C LYS A 248 4.39 5.90 -24.12
N GLN A 249 3.44 6.76 -23.73
CA GLN A 249 3.68 8.19 -23.51
C GLN A 249 4.32 8.47 -22.15
N TYR A 250 3.86 7.79 -21.09
CA TYR A 250 4.33 8.04 -19.71
C TYR A 250 5.29 6.97 -19.19
N LYS A 251 5.68 6.02 -20.05
CA LYS A 251 6.59 4.91 -19.70
C LYS A 251 6.13 4.19 -18.42
N LEU A 252 4.82 3.96 -18.32
CA LEU A 252 4.24 3.22 -17.23
C LEU A 252 4.50 1.73 -17.42
N LYS A 253 4.74 1.02 -16.33
CA LYS A 253 4.69 -0.45 -16.36
C LYS A 253 3.27 -0.92 -16.63
N PRO A 254 3.04 -2.03 -17.36
CA PRO A 254 1.69 -2.53 -17.66
C PRO A 254 0.79 -2.65 -16.43
N ASP A 255 1.33 -3.22 -15.34
CA ASP A 255 0.64 -3.40 -14.05
C ASP A 255 0.39 -2.10 -13.27
N ARG A 256 0.78 -0.97 -13.82
CA ARG A 256 0.50 0.37 -13.32
C ARG A 256 -0.42 1.15 -14.25
N ALA A 257 -0.28 0.98 -15.54
CA ALA A 257 -0.99 1.76 -16.55
C ALA A 257 -2.51 1.53 -16.52
N ASP A 258 -2.95 0.34 -16.15
CA ASP A 258 -4.37 -0.01 -16.03
C ASP A 258 -5.01 0.40 -14.70
N VAL A 259 -4.23 0.44 -13.61
CA VAL A 259 -4.71 0.76 -12.26
C VAL A 259 -4.44 2.20 -11.80
N ILE A 260 -3.92 3.06 -12.66
CA ILE A 260 -3.57 4.44 -12.27
C ILE A 260 -4.76 5.40 -12.34
N VAL A 261 -5.77 5.06 -13.12
CA VAL A 261 -7.00 5.85 -13.31
C VAL A 261 -8.15 5.38 -12.42
N PRO A 262 -8.42 4.07 -12.32
CA PRO A 262 -9.40 3.57 -11.36
C PRO A 262 -9.14 3.98 -9.93
#